data_4ccd2f91b160f7bd020448a66c40a66f
#
_entry.id   4ccd2f91b160f7bd020448a66c40a66f
#
_cell.length_a   1.000
_cell.length_b   1.000
_cell.length_c   1.000
_cell.angle_alpha   90.00
_cell.angle_beta   90.00
_cell.angle_gamma   90.00
#
_symmetry.space_group_name_H-M   'P 1'
#
loop_
_entity.id
_entity.type
_entity.pdbx_description
1 polymer ?
#
loop_
_entity_poly.entity_id
_entity_poly.type
_entity_poly.pdbx_seq_one_letter_code
_entity_poly.pdbx_strand_id
1 'polypeptide(L)'
;RSNDPKKNPLDPNTKVDIMKAMFPQHAGNILNDTNNRTIFDVLNAANNDGYANVKIVGGADRVKEFTKLANNYNGKLYDFDKVDVISSGERDPDGEGVEGLSASRMRLAASENDFKAFSKGLPKDLDKDAKKQIFTAVRSSMGINEEWGIWEMAPKFDLQTLRENYV
;
A
#
# COMPACT_ATOMS: atom_id res chain seq x y z
N ARG A 1 1.42 7.64 -10.06
CA ARG A 1 0.86 7.81 -8.70
C ARG A 1 -0.17 8.92 -8.79
N SER A 2 -1.44 8.55 -8.82
CA SER A 2 -2.53 9.51 -8.85
C SER A 2 -3.00 9.80 -7.43
N ASN A 3 -3.26 11.07 -7.14
CA ASN A 3 -4.02 11.48 -5.98
C ASN A 3 -5.41 11.86 -6.48
N ASP A 4 -6.41 11.07 -6.11
CA ASP A 4 -7.80 11.25 -6.50
C ASP A 4 -8.65 11.02 -5.23
N PRO A 5 -9.38 12.01 -4.72
CA PRO A 5 -10.13 11.88 -3.46
C PRO A 5 -11.07 10.68 -3.42
N LYS A 6 -11.55 10.21 -4.58
CA LYS A 6 -12.47 9.07 -4.67
C LYS A 6 -11.75 7.73 -4.78
N LYS A 7 -10.65 7.66 -5.54
CA LYS A 7 -9.96 6.40 -5.86
C LYS A 7 -8.67 6.21 -5.08
N ASN A 8 -7.90 7.26 -4.89
CA ASN A 8 -6.62 7.28 -4.20
C ASN A 8 -6.53 8.50 -3.28
N PRO A 9 -7.29 8.55 -2.19
CA PRO A 9 -7.42 9.74 -1.36
C PRO A 9 -6.10 10.12 -0.65
N LEU A 10 -5.32 9.14 -0.23
CA LEU A 10 -4.05 9.37 0.45
C LEU A 10 -2.98 9.84 -0.54
N ASP A 11 -2.24 10.86 -0.19
CA ASP A 11 -1.04 11.24 -0.92
C ASP A 11 0.04 10.14 -0.83
N PRO A 12 1.00 10.09 -1.78
CA PRO A 12 1.96 9.00 -1.85
C PRO A 12 2.85 8.86 -0.61
N ASN A 13 3.22 9.96 0.05
CA ASN A 13 4.10 9.92 1.22
C ASN A 13 3.33 9.37 2.44
N THR A 14 2.17 9.93 2.74
CA THR A 14 1.28 9.42 3.80
C THR A 14 0.95 7.95 3.60
N LYS A 15 0.70 7.52 2.36
CA LYS A 15 0.44 6.11 2.06
C LYS A 15 1.62 5.21 2.39
N VAL A 16 2.84 5.63 2.04
CA VAL A 16 4.07 4.88 2.35
C VAL A 16 4.33 4.85 3.85
N ASP A 17 4.13 5.94 4.55
CA ASP A 17 4.31 6.00 6.00
C ASP A 17 3.32 5.08 6.72
N ILE A 18 2.05 5.07 6.30
CA ILE A 18 1.05 4.10 6.79
C ILE A 18 1.47 2.66 6.51
N MET A 19 1.96 2.36 5.29
CA MET A 19 2.43 1.01 4.96
C MET A 19 3.62 0.58 5.83
N LYS A 20 4.56 1.48 6.10
CA LYS A 20 5.70 1.21 7.00
C LYS A 20 5.24 0.96 8.43
N ALA A 21 4.27 1.71 8.93
CA ALA A 21 3.68 1.49 10.25
C ALA A 21 2.91 0.17 10.33
N MET A 22 2.22 -0.23 9.26
CA MET A 22 1.51 -1.51 9.19
C MET A 22 2.45 -2.73 9.13
N PHE A 23 3.62 -2.55 8.54
CA PHE A 23 4.59 -3.63 8.28
C PHE A 23 6.01 -3.19 8.67
N PRO A 24 6.28 -2.97 9.97
CA PRO A 24 7.55 -2.41 10.45
C PRO A 24 8.75 -3.28 10.07
N GLN A 25 8.58 -4.61 10.06
CA GLN A 25 9.62 -5.57 9.65
C GLN A 25 10.05 -5.40 8.18
N HIS A 26 9.24 -4.73 7.36
CA HIS A 26 9.51 -4.48 5.94
C HIS A 26 9.71 -2.99 5.63
N ALA A 27 9.74 -2.12 6.64
CA ALA A 27 9.78 -0.67 6.47
C ALA A 27 10.92 -0.19 5.57
N GLY A 28 12.10 -0.80 5.68
CA GLY A 28 13.25 -0.49 4.84
C GLY A 28 13.07 -0.83 3.35
N ASN A 29 12.17 -1.77 3.05
CA ASN A 29 11.90 -2.23 1.69
C ASN A 29 10.69 -1.53 1.04
N ILE A 30 9.95 -0.72 1.80
CA ILE A 30 8.82 0.05 1.30
C ILE A 30 9.33 1.40 0.81
N LEU A 31 9.50 1.53 -0.50
CA LEU A 31 10.14 2.69 -1.12
C LEU A 31 9.11 3.60 -1.80
N ASN A 32 9.34 4.91 -1.72
CA ASN A 32 8.63 5.93 -2.49
C ASN A 32 9.59 6.65 -3.43
N ASP A 33 10.21 5.90 -4.33
CA ASP A 33 11.08 6.47 -5.34
C ASP A 33 10.27 7.06 -6.49
N THR A 34 10.47 8.33 -6.77
CA THR A 34 9.81 9.06 -7.87
C THR A 34 10.33 8.64 -9.24
N ASN A 35 11.51 8.01 -9.33
CA ASN A 35 12.10 7.51 -10.56
C ASN A 35 11.47 6.17 -10.97
N ASN A 36 10.99 5.40 -10.01
CA ASN A 36 10.36 4.09 -10.22
C ASN A 36 8.85 4.22 -10.37
N ARG A 37 8.37 4.67 -11.54
CA ARG A 37 6.95 4.90 -11.82
C ARG A 37 6.25 3.69 -12.42
N THR A 38 6.98 2.91 -13.20
CA THR A 38 6.49 1.73 -13.90
C THR A 38 7.23 0.49 -13.45
N ILE A 39 6.70 -0.69 -13.77
CA ILE A 39 7.40 -1.95 -13.53
C ILE A 39 8.73 -2.01 -14.29
N PHE A 40 8.81 -1.37 -15.44
CA PHE A 40 10.04 -1.33 -16.23
C PHE A 40 11.14 -0.53 -15.54
N ASP A 41 10.79 0.59 -14.91
CA ASP A 41 11.76 1.39 -14.15
C ASP A 41 12.33 0.58 -12.99
N VAL A 42 11.47 -0.18 -12.27
CA VAL A 42 11.88 -1.05 -11.17
C VAL A 42 12.80 -2.18 -11.68
N LEU A 43 12.45 -2.82 -12.79
CA LEU A 43 13.26 -3.89 -13.37
C LEU A 43 14.60 -3.36 -13.89
N ASN A 44 14.63 -2.18 -14.52
CA ASN A 44 15.88 -1.54 -14.93
C ASN A 44 16.76 -1.21 -13.72
N ALA A 45 16.17 -0.66 -12.64
CA ALA A 45 16.93 -0.38 -11.42
C ALA A 45 17.53 -1.66 -10.84
N ALA A 46 16.75 -2.73 -10.71
CA ALA A 46 17.25 -4.02 -10.23
C ALA A 46 18.34 -4.61 -11.12
N ASN A 47 18.23 -4.47 -12.44
CA ASN A 47 19.25 -4.93 -13.37
C ASN A 47 20.55 -4.11 -13.23
N ASN A 48 20.45 -2.79 -13.08
CA ASN A 48 21.58 -1.89 -12.84
C ASN A 48 22.26 -2.16 -11.47
N ASP A 49 21.51 -2.61 -10.48
CA ASP A 49 22.03 -3.03 -9.17
C ASP A 49 22.72 -4.43 -9.22
N GLY A 50 22.73 -5.07 -10.40
CA GLY A 50 23.44 -6.34 -10.63
C GLY A 50 22.67 -7.60 -10.25
N TYR A 51 21.36 -7.52 -10.03
CA TYR A 51 20.55 -8.72 -9.82
C TYR A 51 20.43 -9.52 -11.11
N ALA A 52 20.82 -10.81 -11.05
CA ALA A 52 20.68 -11.73 -12.18
C ALA A 52 19.29 -12.39 -12.24
N ASN A 53 18.59 -12.50 -11.11
CA ASN A 53 17.29 -13.13 -11.01
C ASN A 53 16.27 -12.21 -10.34
N VAL A 54 15.06 -12.15 -10.88
CA VAL A 54 14.00 -11.32 -10.32
C VAL A 54 12.69 -12.12 -10.20
N LYS A 55 11.97 -11.89 -9.11
CA LYS A 55 10.61 -12.40 -8.91
C LYS A 55 9.64 -11.24 -8.76
N ILE A 56 8.65 -11.17 -9.62
CA ILE A 56 7.56 -10.21 -9.54
C ILE A 56 6.39 -10.88 -8.85
N VAL A 57 5.91 -10.28 -7.76
CA VAL A 57 4.73 -10.76 -7.02
C VAL A 57 3.56 -9.87 -7.34
N GLY A 58 2.47 -10.44 -7.81
CA GLY A 58 1.26 -9.68 -8.15
C GLY A 58 -0.01 -10.46 -7.87
N GLY A 59 -1.16 -9.78 -7.90
CA GLY A 59 -2.45 -10.46 -7.82
C GLY A 59 -2.64 -11.44 -8.97
N ALA A 60 -3.43 -12.50 -8.76
CA ALA A 60 -3.64 -13.56 -9.74
C ALA A 60 -4.12 -13.04 -11.11
N ASP A 61 -4.92 -11.97 -11.12
CA ASP A 61 -5.42 -11.27 -12.30
C ASP A 61 -4.30 -10.61 -13.15
N ARG A 62 -3.15 -10.29 -12.54
CA ARG A 62 -2.03 -9.59 -13.19
C ARG A 62 -0.90 -10.51 -13.64
N VAL A 63 -0.85 -11.73 -13.16
CA VAL A 63 0.28 -12.67 -13.45
C VAL A 63 0.51 -12.84 -14.93
N LYS A 64 -0.54 -13.10 -15.71
CA LYS A 64 -0.42 -13.31 -17.16
C LYS A 64 0.11 -12.08 -17.89
N GLU A 65 -0.38 -10.89 -17.53
CA GLU A 65 0.04 -9.63 -18.11
C GLU A 65 1.52 -9.36 -17.78
N PHE A 66 1.89 -9.46 -16.50
CA PHE A 66 3.27 -9.20 -16.06
C PHE A 66 4.26 -10.22 -16.62
N THR A 67 3.88 -11.49 -16.72
CA THR A 67 4.73 -12.52 -17.36
C THR A 67 5.03 -12.16 -18.81
N LYS A 68 4.00 -11.79 -19.56
CA LYS A 68 4.16 -11.40 -20.97
C LYS A 68 5.04 -10.14 -21.11
N LEU A 69 4.76 -9.11 -20.31
CA LEU A 69 5.51 -7.87 -20.35
C LEU A 69 6.97 -8.08 -19.96
N ALA A 70 7.23 -8.71 -18.81
CA ALA A 70 8.57 -8.89 -18.29
C ALA A 70 9.45 -9.71 -19.27
N ASN A 71 8.92 -10.80 -19.81
CA ASN A 71 9.68 -11.64 -20.75
C ASN A 71 9.88 -10.98 -22.12
N ASN A 72 8.93 -10.21 -22.62
CA ASN A 72 9.06 -9.54 -23.93
C ASN A 72 10.17 -8.47 -23.96
N TYR A 73 10.50 -7.92 -22.80
CA TYR A 73 11.51 -6.86 -22.69
C TYR A 73 12.82 -7.34 -22.06
N ASN A 74 12.90 -8.59 -21.60
CA ASN A 74 14.16 -9.21 -21.20
C ASN A 74 15.07 -9.38 -22.42
N GLY A 75 16.33 -9.01 -22.30
CA GLY A 75 17.27 -8.90 -23.41
C GLY A 75 17.12 -7.63 -24.27
N LYS A 76 16.22 -6.67 -23.89
CA LYS A 76 16.02 -5.40 -24.61
C LYS A 76 16.16 -4.18 -23.70
N LEU A 77 15.45 -4.14 -22.58
CA LEU A 77 15.49 -3.06 -21.60
C LEU A 77 16.32 -3.43 -20.37
N TYR A 78 16.36 -4.69 -20.04
CA TYR A 78 17.12 -5.30 -18.93
C TYR A 78 17.52 -6.70 -19.37
N ASP A 79 18.47 -7.30 -18.68
CA ASP A 79 18.98 -8.64 -19.01
C ASP A 79 19.13 -9.46 -17.73
N PHE A 80 18.08 -10.20 -17.40
CA PHE A 80 18.06 -11.13 -16.27
C PHE A 80 18.21 -12.56 -16.76
N ASP A 81 18.97 -13.38 -16.03
CA ASP A 81 19.04 -14.82 -16.26
C ASP A 81 17.69 -15.47 -16.08
N LYS A 82 16.90 -14.95 -15.08
CA LYS A 82 15.60 -15.49 -14.77
C LYS A 82 14.63 -14.40 -14.32
N VAL A 83 13.43 -14.43 -14.94
CA VAL A 83 12.29 -13.59 -14.56
C VAL A 83 11.12 -14.51 -14.21
N ASP A 84 10.75 -14.60 -12.94
CA ASP A 84 9.57 -15.31 -12.48
C ASP A 84 8.45 -14.32 -12.14
N VAL A 85 7.23 -14.64 -12.49
CA VAL A 85 6.05 -13.91 -12.03
C VAL A 85 5.17 -14.86 -11.25
N ILE A 86 4.95 -14.55 -9.99
CA ILE A 86 4.21 -15.40 -9.06
C ILE A 86 2.97 -14.69 -8.54
N SER A 87 1.90 -15.47 -8.30
CA SER A 87 0.69 -14.95 -7.69
C SER A 87 0.89 -14.76 -6.18
N SER A 88 0.42 -13.63 -5.65
CA SER A 88 0.25 -13.43 -4.20
C SER A 88 -0.99 -14.14 -3.64
N GLY A 89 -1.68 -14.92 -4.44
CA GLY A 89 -2.94 -15.56 -4.12
C GLY A 89 -4.15 -14.86 -4.75
N GLU A 90 -5.29 -15.53 -4.68
CA GLU A 90 -6.57 -14.93 -5.00
C GLU A 90 -7.06 -14.10 -3.81
N ARG A 91 -7.78 -13.03 -4.11
CA ARG A 91 -8.46 -12.27 -3.04
C ARG A 91 -9.64 -13.10 -2.57
N ASP A 92 -9.65 -13.44 -1.30
CA ASP A 92 -10.81 -14.03 -0.66
C ASP A 92 -11.79 -12.89 -0.26
N PRO A 93 -12.92 -12.72 -0.95
CA PRO A 93 -13.89 -11.67 -0.65
C PRO A 93 -14.51 -11.81 0.76
N ASP A 94 -14.50 -13.03 1.30
CA ASP A 94 -15.07 -13.37 2.61
C ASP A 94 -14.00 -13.50 3.70
N GLY A 95 -12.72 -13.40 3.33
CA GLY A 95 -11.58 -13.48 4.25
C GLY A 95 -11.54 -12.31 5.24
N GLU A 96 -11.18 -12.62 6.48
CA GLU A 96 -10.88 -11.60 7.49
C GLU A 96 -9.40 -11.17 7.39
N GLY A 97 -9.16 -9.87 7.55
CA GLY A 97 -7.81 -9.29 7.51
C GLY A 97 -7.40 -8.81 6.12
N VAL A 98 -6.09 -8.76 5.87
CA VAL A 98 -5.53 -8.18 4.63
C VAL A 98 -5.94 -8.96 3.37
N GLU A 99 -6.23 -10.24 3.52
CA GLU A 99 -6.58 -11.15 2.42
C GLU A 99 -7.97 -10.86 1.81
N GLY A 100 -8.93 -10.42 2.64
CA GLY A 100 -10.31 -10.13 2.22
C GLY A 100 -10.59 -8.71 1.76
N LEU A 101 -9.60 -7.83 1.79
CA LEU A 101 -9.86 -6.41 1.63
C LEU A 101 -9.42 -5.84 0.30
N SER A 102 -10.39 -5.27 -0.39
CA SER A 102 -10.12 -4.35 -1.48
C SER A 102 -10.03 -2.91 -0.94
N ALA A 103 -9.18 -2.09 -1.57
CA ALA A 103 -9.12 -0.66 -1.28
C ALA A 103 -10.49 0.03 -1.40
N SER A 104 -11.40 -0.51 -2.21
CA SER A 104 -12.77 -0.02 -2.35
C SER A 104 -13.59 -0.28 -1.10
N ARG A 105 -13.51 -1.46 -0.48
CA ARG A 105 -14.19 -1.78 0.78
C ARG A 105 -13.68 -0.92 1.92
N MET A 106 -12.37 -0.69 1.99
CA MET A 106 -11.78 0.19 3.00
C MET A 106 -12.31 1.62 2.88
N ARG A 107 -12.35 2.15 1.64
CA ARG A 107 -12.92 3.49 1.41
C ARG A 107 -14.41 3.54 1.73
N LEU A 108 -15.17 2.50 1.39
CA LEU A 108 -16.60 2.44 1.73
C LEU A 108 -16.79 2.47 3.25
N ALA A 109 -16.11 1.62 4.00
CA ALA A 109 -16.15 1.63 5.46
C ALA A 109 -15.76 2.99 6.05
N ALA A 110 -14.74 3.65 5.47
CA ALA A 110 -14.35 4.99 5.86
C ALA A 110 -15.45 6.02 5.57
N SER A 111 -16.12 5.95 4.41
CA SER A 111 -17.21 6.87 4.06
C SER A 111 -18.45 6.69 4.93
N GLU A 112 -18.75 5.47 5.34
CA GLU A 112 -19.88 5.12 6.18
C GLU A 112 -19.59 5.29 7.69
N ASN A 113 -18.40 5.79 8.04
CA ASN A 113 -17.96 5.90 9.44
C ASN A 113 -17.93 4.55 10.20
N ASP A 114 -17.80 3.45 9.48
CA ASP A 114 -17.70 2.12 10.07
C ASP A 114 -16.24 1.76 10.40
N PHE A 115 -15.79 2.26 11.55
CA PHE A 115 -14.45 1.93 12.06
C PHE A 115 -14.26 0.43 12.30
N LYS A 116 -15.32 -0.28 12.69
CA LYS A 116 -15.24 -1.72 12.96
C LYS A 116 -14.95 -2.51 11.68
N ALA A 117 -15.64 -2.23 10.59
CA ALA A 117 -15.38 -2.83 9.29
C ALA A 117 -14.01 -2.41 8.75
N PHE A 118 -13.65 -1.12 8.89
CA PHE A 118 -12.34 -0.61 8.48
C PHE A 118 -11.19 -1.31 9.23
N SER A 119 -11.28 -1.43 10.55
CA SER A 119 -10.23 -1.99 11.39
C SER A 119 -9.97 -3.48 11.14
N LYS A 120 -10.98 -4.22 10.67
CA LYS A 120 -10.81 -5.64 10.25
C LYS A 120 -9.85 -5.79 9.08
N GLY A 121 -9.69 -4.75 8.28
CA GLY A 121 -8.81 -4.70 7.14
C GLY A 121 -7.38 -4.30 7.41
N LEU A 122 -7.09 -3.98 8.60
CA LEU A 122 -5.74 -3.64 9.03
C LEU A 122 -5.09 -4.84 9.72
N PRO A 123 -3.76 -4.92 9.77
CA PRO A 123 -3.05 -5.99 10.47
C PRO A 123 -3.58 -6.16 11.90
N LYS A 124 -3.74 -7.42 12.34
CA LYS A 124 -4.27 -7.72 13.67
C LYS A 124 -3.37 -7.15 14.77
N ASP A 125 -2.06 -7.19 14.54
CA ASP A 125 -1.03 -6.76 15.49
C ASP A 125 -0.91 -5.24 15.60
N LEU A 126 -1.55 -4.49 14.69
CA LEU A 126 -1.56 -3.03 14.77
C LEU A 126 -2.46 -2.59 15.92
N ASP A 127 -1.95 -1.71 16.78
CA ASP A 127 -2.70 -1.21 17.92
C ASP A 127 -3.95 -0.41 17.51
N LYS A 128 -4.88 -0.26 18.46
CA LYS A 128 -6.18 0.36 18.19
C LYS A 128 -6.06 1.85 17.84
N ASP A 129 -5.08 2.53 18.41
CA ASP A 129 -4.92 3.97 18.20
C ASP A 129 -4.29 4.25 16.84
N ALA A 130 -3.30 3.44 16.42
CA ALA A 130 -2.78 3.48 15.06
C ALA A 130 -3.88 3.17 14.03
N LYS A 131 -4.75 2.18 14.28
CA LYS A 131 -5.92 1.88 13.43
C LYS A 131 -6.85 3.07 13.29
N LYS A 132 -7.12 3.79 14.40
CA LYS A 132 -7.96 5.00 14.39
C LYS A 132 -7.30 6.14 13.62
N GLN A 133 -5.99 6.35 13.79
CA GLN A 133 -5.25 7.38 13.06
C GLN A 133 -5.32 7.14 11.54
N ILE A 134 -5.11 5.89 11.10
CA ILE A 134 -5.23 5.52 9.69
C ILE A 134 -6.65 5.77 9.17
N PHE A 135 -7.67 5.38 9.95
CA PHE A 135 -9.07 5.60 9.61
C PHE A 135 -9.38 7.09 9.42
N THR A 136 -8.97 7.92 10.38
CA THR A 136 -9.14 9.38 10.33
C THR A 136 -8.39 9.99 9.14
N ALA A 137 -7.14 9.57 8.89
CA ALA A 137 -6.36 10.04 7.75
C ALA A 137 -7.05 9.73 6.41
N VAL A 138 -7.61 8.52 6.26
CA VAL A 138 -8.35 8.14 5.05
C VAL A 138 -9.60 9.00 4.90
N ARG A 139 -10.40 9.19 5.94
CA ARG A 139 -11.62 10.02 5.92
C ARG A 139 -11.30 11.47 5.54
N SER A 140 -10.33 12.08 6.23
CA SER A 140 -9.89 13.44 5.93
C SER A 140 -9.42 13.61 4.49
N SER A 141 -8.66 12.64 3.97
CA SER A 141 -8.17 12.65 2.59
C SER A 141 -9.29 12.45 1.56
N MET A 142 -10.43 11.86 1.96
CA MET A 142 -11.65 11.77 1.15
C MET A 142 -12.50 13.05 1.20
N GLY A 143 -12.09 14.06 1.97
CA GLY A 143 -12.86 15.28 2.19
C GLY A 143 -14.04 15.10 3.16
N ILE A 144 -14.05 14.01 3.92
CA ILE A 144 -15.07 13.74 4.94
C ILE A 144 -14.55 14.35 6.24
N ASN A 145 -14.87 15.61 6.46
CA ASN A 145 -14.57 16.28 7.72
C ASN A 145 -15.69 15.95 8.71
N GLU A 146 -15.33 15.44 9.87
CA GLU A 146 -16.27 15.33 10.96
C GLU A 146 -16.48 16.74 11.54
N GLU A 147 -17.66 17.32 11.34
CA GLU A 147 -18.12 18.45 12.15
C GLU A 147 -18.42 17.96 13.59
N TRP A 148 -17.37 17.64 14.31
CA TRP A 148 -17.47 17.45 15.75
C TRP A 148 -16.90 18.67 16.45
N GLY A 149 -17.74 19.41 17.14
CA GLY A 149 -17.41 20.61 17.90
C GLY A 149 -16.48 20.39 19.12
N ILE A 150 -15.46 19.52 18.99
CA ILE A 150 -14.43 19.29 20.01
C ILE A 150 -13.07 19.20 19.32
N TRP A 151 -12.67 20.28 18.65
CA TRP A 151 -11.45 20.35 17.86
C TRP A 151 -10.16 20.60 18.67
N GLU A 152 -10.23 20.71 19.98
CA GLU A 152 -9.04 20.96 20.80
C GLU A 152 -8.30 19.68 21.25
N MET A 153 -8.82 18.49 20.98
CA MET A 153 -8.23 17.24 21.46
C MET A 153 -8.01 16.16 20.39
N ALA A 154 -8.12 16.46 19.11
CA ALA A 154 -7.65 15.53 18.09
C ALA A 154 -6.12 15.53 18.13
N PRO A 155 -5.44 14.41 18.46
CA PRO A 155 -4.00 14.36 18.33
C PRO A 155 -3.68 14.64 16.86
N LYS A 156 -2.90 15.67 16.62
CA LYS A 156 -2.35 15.91 15.28
C LYS A 156 -1.69 14.63 14.85
N PHE A 157 -2.04 14.13 13.66
CA PHE A 157 -1.39 12.97 13.08
C PHE A 157 0.10 13.27 13.01
N ASP A 158 0.83 12.78 13.98
CA ASP A 158 2.24 12.98 14.09
C ASP A 158 2.96 11.76 13.54
N LEU A 159 3.30 11.87 12.25
CA LEU A 159 4.12 10.88 11.55
C LEU A 159 5.44 10.61 12.28
N GLN A 160 5.91 11.54 13.07
CA GLN A 160 7.15 11.41 13.83
C GLN A 160 6.95 10.43 14.98
N THR A 161 5.85 10.51 15.70
CA THR A 161 5.49 9.55 16.76
C THR A 161 5.28 8.13 16.21
N LEU A 162 4.70 7.99 15.03
CA LEU A 162 4.61 6.68 14.37
C LEU A 162 6.00 6.14 13.97
N ARG A 163 6.89 7.00 13.49
CA ARG A 163 8.26 6.61 13.17
C ARG A 163 9.06 6.20 14.40
N GLU A 164 8.91 6.92 15.52
CA GLU A 164 9.66 6.67 16.75
C GLU A 164 9.21 5.38 17.47
N ASN A 165 7.94 4.98 17.31
CA ASN A 165 7.40 3.79 17.97
C ASN A 165 7.55 2.50 17.16
N TYR A 166 7.94 2.56 15.89
CA TYR A 166 7.96 1.40 14.98
C TYR A 166 9.22 1.32 14.08
N VAL A 167 10.28 2.05 14.43
CA VAL A 167 11.61 1.95 13.76
C VAL A 167 12.65 1.37 14.70
#